data_bf2913ebb4b7694961431feb0d0c912a
#
_entry.id   bf2913ebb4b7694961431feb0d0c912a
#
_cell.length_a   1.000
_cell.length_b   1.000
_cell.length_c   1.000
_cell.angle_alpha   90.00
_cell.angle_beta   90.00
_cell.angle_gamma   90.00
#
_symmetry.space_group_name_H-M   'P 1'
#
loop_
_entity.id
_entity.type
_entity.pdbx_description
1 polymer ?
#
loop_
_entity_poly.entity_id
_entity_poly.type
_entity_poly.pdbx_seq_one_letter_code
_entity_poly.pdbx_strand_id
1 'polypeptide(L)'
;MAKIGNQDLSGRDGQKFFALEDVSFDIQRGQAVALIGRNGAGKSTLLKLISRITSPTKGLIRYKGNVASLLEVGTGFNRELTGRENIYLNGAIMGMTKNDITKRLDEIIEFSEIGPFIDTPAKRYSSGMYVKLGFAVAAHLDPDILICDEVLAVGDVSFQDKCIRKMSELASEHTVIYVSHNMRTLRQLCSTAIYLEEGKLTYSGDLEHAISLYSGASHMGETHRDFSDVRHQGNLGRFVRLVEMDILDVAACEFEMGASIRFRLKMLSSVAVSGLKIGIQLTRAGSDILSTALSAPFADTKENEILTETFEMPLGGLAPGEYDARIWLYMVDPMGRMISYDIVPNAFRFAVTQNPGKNQGLLWNEKALGLFRMGDIERIKL
;
A
#
# COMPACT_ATOMS: atom_id res chain seq x y z
N MET A 1 -6.00 24.69 -29.69
CA MET A 1 -7.09 24.50 -28.75
C MET A 1 -7.78 23.19 -29.06
N ALA A 2 -7.37 22.10 -28.43
CA ALA A 2 -8.02 20.79 -28.55
C ALA A 2 -9.01 20.68 -27.38
N LYS A 3 -10.29 20.69 -27.67
CA LYS A 3 -11.33 20.28 -26.72
C LYS A 3 -11.17 18.79 -26.51
N ILE A 4 -10.52 18.39 -25.41
CA ILE A 4 -10.59 17.02 -24.93
C ILE A 4 -11.98 16.87 -24.31
N GLY A 5 -12.80 16.06 -25.01
CA GLY A 5 -14.18 15.83 -24.63
C GLY A 5 -14.27 15.23 -23.22
N ASN A 6 -15.28 15.68 -22.49
CA ASN A 6 -15.84 14.99 -21.33
C ASN A 6 -15.98 13.51 -21.70
N GLN A 7 -15.21 12.63 -21.07
CA GLN A 7 -15.64 11.25 -20.95
C GLN A 7 -16.80 11.27 -19.96
N ASP A 8 -18.01 11.40 -20.50
CA ASP A 8 -19.24 11.07 -19.81
C ASP A 8 -19.17 9.56 -19.50
N LEU A 9 -18.69 9.24 -18.32
CA LEU A 9 -18.97 7.96 -17.69
C LEU A 9 -20.43 8.03 -17.19
N SER A 10 -21.37 8.09 -18.13
CA SER A 10 -22.77 7.88 -17.82
C SER A 10 -22.93 6.43 -17.40
N GLY A 11 -23.15 6.21 -16.10
CA GLY A 11 -23.78 4.99 -15.63
C GLY A 11 -25.07 4.75 -16.40
N ARG A 12 -25.61 3.57 -16.39
CA ARG A 12 -26.78 3.13 -17.19
C ARG A 12 -28.02 4.04 -17.12
N ASP A 13 -28.03 5.09 -16.27
CA ASP A 13 -29.15 5.99 -16.04
C ASP A 13 -28.84 7.50 -16.32
N GLY A 14 -27.72 7.83 -16.97
CA GLY A 14 -27.40 9.23 -17.31
C GLY A 14 -27.11 10.15 -16.11
N GLN A 15 -26.93 9.63 -14.91
CA GLN A 15 -26.55 10.43 -13.74
C GLN A 15 -25.08 10.86 -13.82
N LYS A 16 -24.81 12.16 -13.60
CA LYS A 16 -23.47 12.71 -13.54
C LYS A 16 -22.78 12.21 -12.28
N PHE A 17 -21.62 11.58 -12.43
CA PHE A 17 -20.77 11.13 -11.36
C PHE A 17 -19.67 12.17 -11.10
N PHE A 18 -19.43 12.54 -9.84
CA PHE A 18 -18.31 13.36 -9.42
C PHE A 18 -17.17 12.48 -8.94
N ALA A 19 -16.01 12.60 -9.59
CA ALA A 19 -14.81 11.85 -9.16
C ALA A 19 -14.20 12.41 -7.86
N LEU A 20 -14.45 13.70 -7.58
CA LEU A 20 -14.13 14.39 -6.33
C LEU A 20 -15.28 15.34 -5.99
N GLU A 21 -15.67 15.35 -4.73
CA GLU A 21 -16.76 16.19 -4.22
C GLU A 21 -16.34 16.86 -2.92
N ASP A 22 -16.40 18.20 -2.92
CA ASP A 22 -16.15 19.06 -1.75
C ASP A 22 -14.82 18.76 -1.01
N VAL A 23 -13.74 18.60 -1.77
CA VAL A 23 -12.39 18.34 -1.23
C VAL A 23 -11.68 19.66 -0.98
N SER A 24 -11.34 19.95 0.28
CA SER A 24 -10.61 21.14 0.69
C SER A 24 -9.49 20.82 1.66
N PHE A 25 -8.26 21.22 1.37
CA PHE A 25 -7.10 21.06 2.23
C PHE A 25 -6.00 22.07 1.88
N ASP A 26 -5.06 22.25 2.79
CA ASP A 26 -3.86 23.06 2.62
C ASP A 26 -2.61 22.24 2.87
N ILE A 27 -1.56 22.46 2.08
CA ILE A 27 -0.23 21.87 2.25
C ILE A 27 0.76 23.02 2.47
N GLN A 28 1.53 22.92 3.55
CA GLN A 28 2.56 23.90 3.87
C GLN A 28 3.80 23.69 2.97
N ARG A 29 4.51 24.78 2.69
CA ARG A 29 5.76 24.72 1.94
C ARG A 29 6.80 23.86 2.67
N GLY A 30 7.48 22.99 1.92
CA GLY A 30 8.47 22.06 2.46
C GLY A 30 7.87 20.85 3.18
N GLN A 31 6.57 20.61 3.03
CA GLN A 31 5.88 19.49 3.66
C GLN A 31 5.82 18.29 2.71
N ALA A 32 6.18 17.12 3.20
CA ALA A 32 5.97 15.85 2.50
C ALA A 32 4.64 15.23 2.97
N VAL A 33 3.69 15.09 2.05
CA VAL A 33 2.31 14.67 2.33
C VAL A 33 1.98 13.39 1.58
N ALA A 34 1.53 12.37 2.28
CA ALA A 34 1.01 11.16 1.69
C ALA A 34 -0.44 11.37 1.21
N LEU A 35 -0.77 10.95 0.00
CA LEU A 35 -2.14 10.87 -0.48
C LEU A 35 -2.61 9.41 -0.42
N ILE A 36 -3.48 9.11 0.51
CA ILE A 36 -3.96 7.77 0.84
C ILE A 36 -5.42 7.61 0.39
N GLY A 37 -5.79 6.41 -0.01
CA GLY A 37 -7.17 6.08 -0.36
C GLY A 37 -7.24 4.81 -1.20
N ARG A 38 -8.40 4.16 -1.21
CA ARG A 38 -8.66 2.93 -1.99
C ARG A 38 -8.60 3.21 -3.50
N ASN A 39 -8.55 2.15 -4.30
CA ASN A 39 -8.69 2.29 -5.76
C ASN A 39 -10.07 2.88 -6.07
N GLY A 40 -10.10 3.92 -6.93
CA GLY A 40 -11.32 4.65 -7.23
C GLY A 40 -11.66 5.80 -6.26
N ALA A 41 -10.90 6.01 -5.18
CA ALA A 41 -11.12 7.12 -4.23
C ALA A 41 -10.88 8.53 -4.78
N GLY A 42 -10.40 8.68 -6.03
CA GLY A 42 -10.19 9.99 -6.65
C GLY A 42 -8.73 10.48 -6.62
N LYS A 43 -7.76 9.69 -6.08
CA LYS A 43 -6.35 10.09 -5.98
C LYS A 43 -5.75 10.57 -7.30
N SER A 44 -5.82 9.76 -8.35
CA SER A 44 -5.27 10.12 -9.68
C SER A 44 -5.99 11.31 -10.31
N THR A 45 -7.28 11.50 -10.02
CA THR A 45 -8.03 12.68 -10.45
C THR A 45 -7.51 13.93 -9.75
N LEU A 46 -7.29 13.86 -8.43
CA LEU A 46 -6.73 14.95 -7.66
C LEU A 46 -5.33 15.33 -8.15
N LEU A 47 -4.46 14.35 -8.39
CA LEU A 47 -3.12 14.60 -8.92
C LEU A 47 -3.16 15.27 -10.30
N LYS A 48 -4.02 14.83 -11.21
CA LYS A 48 -4.22 15.47 -12.53
C LYS A 48 -4.70 16.91 -12.43
N LEU A 49 -5.55 17.21 -11.44
CA LEU A 49 -6.01 18.58 -11.17
C LEU A 49 -4.87 19.46 -10.64
N ILE A 50 -4.08 18.98 -9.69
CA ILE A 50 -2.93 19.72 -9.13
C ILE A 50 -1.86 19.92 -10.22
N SER A 51 -1.60 18.92 -11.06
CA SER A 51 -0.67 19.00 -12.20
C SER A 51 -1.19 19.81 -13.39
N ARG A 52 -2.40 20.40 -13.30
CA ARG A 52 -3.07 21.14 -14.40
C ARG A 52 -3.27 20.35 -15.70
N ILE A 53 -3.25 19.03 -15.63
CA ILE A 53 -3.60 18.15 -16.76
C ILE A 53 -5.10 18.28 -17.05
N THR A 54 -5.92 18.46 -15.99
CA THR A 54 -7.35 18.71 -16.09
C THR A 54 -7.73 19.92 -15.25
N SER A 55 -8.89 20.55 -15.56
CA SER A 55 -9.44 21.66 -14.78
C SER A 55 -10.58 21.18 -13.89
N PRO A 56 -10.75 21.72 -12.67
CA PRO A 56 -11.86 21.38 -11.81
C PRO A 56 -13.19 21.86 -12.41
N THR A 57 -14.25 21.08 -12.26
CA THR A 57 -15.62 21.47 -12.69
C THR A 57 -16.13 22.64 -11.86
N LYS A 58 -15.81 22.64 -10.56
CA LYS A 58 -16.11 23.69 -9.58
C LYS A 58 -14.96 23.78 -8.59
N GLY A 59 -14.86 24.92 -7.89
CA GLY A 59 -13.82 25.14 -6.89
C GLY A 59 -12.56 25.77 -7.48
N LEU A 60 -11.50 25.80 -6.70
CA LEU A 60 -10.27 26.51 -7.01
C LEU A 60 -9.06 25.78 -6.43
N ILE A 61 -8.00 25.64 -7.22
CA ILE A 61 -6.70 25.15 -6.78
C ILE A 61 -5.70 26.31 -6.89
N ARG A 62 -5.04 26.61 -5.78
CA ARG A 62 -4.00 27.65 -5.72
C ARG A 62 -2.72 27.05 -5.22
N TYR A 63 -1.62 27.39 -5.85
CA TYR A 63 -0.28 27.07 -5.38
C TYR A 63 0.72 28.14 -5.83
N LYS A 64 1.86 28.21 -5.18
CA LYS A 64 2.94 29.13 -5.49
C LYS A 64 4.16 28.32 -5.92
N GLY A 65 4.77 28.72 -7.04
CA GLY A 65 5.95 28.07 -7.60
C GLY A 65 5.65 27.08 -8.71
N ASN A 66 6.67 26.29 -9.07
CA ASN A 66 6.63 25.33 -10.17
C ASN A 66 6.21 23.95 -9.64
N VAL A 67 5.35 23.27 -10.39
CA VAL A 67 4.92 21.89 -10.11
C VAL A 67 5.57 20.95 -11.12
N ALA A 68 6.28 19.95 -10.63
CA ALA A 68 6.72 18.82 -11.44
C ALA A 68 5.97 17.55 -11.03
N SER A 69 5.67 16.71 -12.01
CA SER A 69 4.94 15.46 -11.79
C SER A 69 5.71 14.27 -12.31
N LEU A 70 5.90 13.28 -11.45
CA LEU A 70 6.49 11.99 -11.80
C LEU A 70 5.42 10.97 -12.25
N LEU A 71 4.20 11.42 -12.57
CA LEU A 71 3.11 10.55 -13.04
C LEU A 71 3.47 9.80 -14.34
N GLU A 72 4.39 10.34 -15.10
CA GLU A 72 4.72 9.87 -16.45
C GLU A 72 6.24 9.73 -16.64
N VAL A 73 6.94 9.11 -15.69
CA VAL A 73 8.38 8.87 -15.79
C VAL A 73 8.70 8.06 -17.06
N GLY A 74 9.58 8.59 -17.91
CA GLY A 74 9.96 7.98 -19.19
C GLY A 74 8.99 8.23 -20.33
N THR A 75 7.86 8.92 -20.13
CA THR A 75 7.05 9.41 -21.24
C THR A 75 7.80 10.54 -21.96
N GLY A 76 7.70 10.56 -23.28
CA GLY A 76 8.40 11.56 -24.11
C GLY A 76 9.83 11.16 -24.51
N PHE A 77 10.35 10.00 -24.11
CA PHE A 77 11.60 9.49 -24.66
C PHE A 77 11.44 9.13 -26.14
N ASN A 78 12.39 9.58 -26.96
CA ASN A 78 12.47 9.17 -28.34
C ASN A 78 13.41 7.96 -28.47
N ARG A 79 12.90 6.87 -28.98
CA ARG A 79 13.64 5.60 -29.12
C ARG A 79 14.81 5.66 -30.10
N GLU A 80 14.80 6.60 -31.04
CA GLU A 80 15.89 6.80 -32.04
C GLU A 80 17.05 7.62 -31.46
N LEU A 81 16.80 8.41 -30.41
CA LEU A 81 17.81 9.21 -29.75
C LEU A 81 18.61 8.35 -28.75
N THR A 82 19.84 8.76 -28.47
CA THR A 82 20.69 8.20 -27.42
C THR A 82 20.14 8.50 -26.04
N GLY A 83 20.63 7.82 -25.00
CA GLY A 83 20.26 8.14 -23.62
C GLY A 83 20.61 9.57 -23.24
N ARG A 84 21.78 10.05 -23.65
CA ARG A 84 22.21 11.44 -23.44
C ARG A 84 21.26 12.46 -24.07
N GLU A 85 20.87 12.25 -25.31
CA GLU A 85 19.92 13.12 -26.01
C GLU A 85 18.54 13.06 -25.37
N ASN A 86 18.11 11.88 -24.88
CA ASN A 86 16.87 11.73 -24.15
C ASN A 86 16.89 12.42 -22.79
N ILE A 87 18.02 12.52 -22.09
CA ILE A 87 18.16 13.35 -20.89
C ILE A 87 17.81 14.81 -21.20
N TYR A 88 18.36 15.37 -22.27
CA TYR A 88 18.05 16.75 -22.66
C TYR A 88 16.59 16.91 -23.07
N LEU A 89 16.07 15.98 -23.86
CA LEU A 89 14.66 16.01 -24.30
C LEU A 89 13.71 15.94 -23.11
N ASN A 90 13.88 14.95 -22.25
CA ASN A 90 13.00 14.72 -21.11
C ASN A 90 13.12 15.81 -20.04
N GLY A 91 14.36 16.26 -19.74
CA GLY A 91 14.59 17.37 -18.85
C GLY A 91 13.91 18.67 -19.33
N ALA A 92 13.96 18.96 -20.63
CA ALA A 92 13.28 20.11 -21.23
C ALA A 92 11.74 19.98 -21.14
N ILE A 93 11.19 18.78 -21.39
CA ILE A 93 9.75 18.50 -21.22
C ILE A 93 9.32 18.74 -19.76
N MET A 94 10.17 18.36 -18.80
CA MET A 94 9.92 18.55 -17.38
C MET A 94 10.24 19.97 -16.88
N GLY A 95 10.62 20.90 -17.77
CA GLY A 95 10.82 22.31 -17.45
C GLY A 95 12.24 22.72 -17.10
N MET A 96 13.25 21.85 -17.19
CA MET A 96 14.65 22.22 -16.99
C MET A 96 15.17 23.06 -18.17
N THR A 97 16.01 24.06 -17.87
CA THR A 97 16.75 24.73 -18.93
C THR A 97 17.91 23.86 -19.40
N LYS A 98 18.36 24.08 -20.65
CA LYS A 98 19.53 23.36 -21.20
C LYS A 98 20.75 23.49 -20.30
N ASN A 99 20.95 24.66 -19.69
CA ASN A 99 22.07 24.92 -18.79
C ASN A 99 21.98 24.08 -17.49
N ASP A 100 20.76 23.95 -16.92
CA ASP A 100 20.54 23.14 -15.73
C ASP A 100 20.77 21.66 -16.00
N ILE A 101 20.28 21.16 -17.14
CA ILE A 101 20.53 19.79 -17.59
C ILE A 101 22.03 19.54 -17.76
N THR A 102 22.75 20.47 -18.42
CA THR A 102 24.19 20.32 -18.65
C THR A 102 24.98 20.29 -17.35
N LYS A 103 24.61 21.10 -16.35
CA LYS A 103 25.26 21.11 -15.04
C LYS A 103 25.08 19.81 -14.27
N ARG A 104 23.95 19.15 -14.42
CA ARG A 104 23.57 17.93 -13.69
C ARG A 104 23.75 16.66 -14.52
N LEU A 105 24.25 16.76 -15.74
CA LEU A 105 24.31 15.67 -16.71
C LEU A 105 25.06 14.45 -16.18
N ASP A 106 26.24 14.66 -15.60
CA ASP A 106 27.08 13.58 -15.07
C ASP A 106 26.42 12.90 -13.86
N GLU A 107 25.79 13.68 -12.97
CA GLU A 107 25.02 13.16 -11.85
C GLU A 107 23.82 12.31 -12.30
N ILE A 108 23.08 12.77 -13.31
CA ILE A 108 21.95 12.03 -13.90
C ILE A 108 22.43 10.71 -14.51
N ILE A 109 23.55 10.73 -15.25
CA ILE A 109 24.12 9.53 -15.86
C ILE A 109 24.57 8.54 -14.79
N GLU A 110 25.28 8.99 -13.77
CA GLU A 110 25.76 8.16 -12.66
C GLU A 110 24.58 7.58 -11.88
N PHE A 111 23.57 8.41 -11.59
CA PHE A 111 22.37 7.94 -10.89
C PHE A 111 21.63 6.85 -11.66
N SER A 112 21.54 6.97 -12.98
CA SER A 112 20.80 6.04 -13.86
C SER A 112 21.44 4.65 -13.96
N GLU A 113 22.74 4.50 -13.63
CA GLU A 113 23.52 3.26 -13.74
C GLU A 113 23.62 2.70 -15.18
N ILE A 114 23.32 3.50 -16.19
CA ILE A 114 23.40 3.09 -17.60
C ILE A 114 24.58 3.72 -18.34
N GLY A 115 25.56 4.28 -17.61
CA GLY A 115 26.70 5.00 -18.16
C GLY A 115 27.36 4.36 -19.40
N PRO A 116 27.67 3.04 -19.40
CA PRO A 116 28.26 2.36 -20.55
C PRO A 116 27.41 2.41 -21.83
N PHE A 117 26.10 2.63 -21.70
CA PHE A 117 25.12 2.63 -22.79
C PHE A 117 24.57 4.02 -23.11
N ILE A 118 25.06 5.08 -22.43
CA ILE A 118 24.47 6.42 -22.51
C ILE A 118 24.43 6.99 -23.93
N ASP A 119 25.41 6.66 -24.75
CA ASP A 119 25.54 7.13 -26.16
C ASP A 119 24.97 6.09 -27.16
N THR A 120 24.25 5.07 -26.66
CA THR A 120 23.53 4.09 -27.46
C THR A 120 22.08 4.54 -27.67
N PRO A 121 21.48 4.36 -28.86
CA PRO A 121 20.05 4.67 -29.08
C PRO A 121 19.14 3.90 -28.14
N ALA A 122 18.15 4.60 -27.58
CA ALA A 122 17.26 4.07 -26.53
C ALA A 122 16.39 2.89 -26.99
N LYS A 123 16.22 2.67 -28.30
CA LYS A 123 15.59 1.45 -28.84
C LYS A 123 16.29 0.16 -28.46
N ARG A 124 17.56 0.22 -28.05
CA ARG A 124 18.35 -0.92 -27.58
C ARG A 124 18.33 -1.12 -26.07
N TYR A 125 17.63 -0.24 -25.34
CA TYR A 125 17.52 -0.33 -23.89
C TYR A 125 16.54 -1.41 -23.47
N SER A 126 16.83 -2.07 -22.35
CA SER A 126 15.85 -2.86 -21.65
C SER A 126 14.78 -1.95 -21.02
N SER A 127 13.63 -2.51 -20.67
CA SER A 127 12.59 -1.76 -19.94
C SER A 127 13.12 -1.13 -18.64
N GLY A 128 13.98 -1.87 -17.92
CA GLY A 128 14.61 -1.37 -16.69
C GLY A 128 15.53 -0.18 -16.93
N MET A 129 16.38 -0.22 -17.98
CA MET A 129 17.24 0.91 -18.34
C MET A 129 16.43 2.16 -18.68
N TYR A 130 15.33 1.97 -19.41
CA TYR A 130 14.43 3.05 -19.78
C TYR A 130 13.86 3.78 -18.55
N VAL A 131 13.40 3.00 -17.57
CA VAL A 131 12.79 3.53 -16.36
C VAL A 131 13.85 4.12 -15.43
N LYS A 132 15.03 3.47 -15.30
CA LYS A 132 16.17 4.00 -14.54
C LYS A 132 16.59 5.39 -15.05
N LEU A 133 16.71 5.55 -16.39
CA LEU A 133 17.07 6.84 -16.99
C LEU A 133 15.98 7.90 -16.75
N GLY A 134 14.71 7.55 -16.96
CA GLY A 134 13.59 8.47 -16.74
C GLY A 134 13.51 8.95 -15.28
N PHE A 135 13.67 8.03 -14.34
CA PHE A 135 13.71 8.39 -12.93
C PHE A 135 14.94 9.25 -12.58
N ALA A 136 16.11 8.94 -13.16
CA ALA A 136 17.31 9.73 -12.93
C ALA A 136 17.13 11.20 -13.35
N VAL A 137 16.51 11.47 -14.51
CA VAL A 137 16.19 12.85 -14.92
C VAL A 137 15.23 13.49 -13.93
N ALA A 138 14.16 12.79 -13.56
CA ALA A 138 13.12 13.27 -12.67
C ALA A 138 13.63 13.56 -11.25
N ALA A 139 14.54 12.74 -10.74
CA ALA A 139 15.14 12.89 -9.41
C ALA A 139 16.14 14.05 -9.30
N HIS A 140 16.51 14.67 -10.43
CA HIS A 140 17.39 15.85 -10.49
C HIS A 140 16.63 17.13 -10.89
N LEU A 141 15.28 17.08 -10.89
CA LEU A 141 14.46 18.29 -10.98
C LEU A 141 14.59 19.12 -9.68
N ASP A 142 14.27 20.39 -9.80
CA ASP A 142 14.28 21.35 -8.69
C ASP A 142 12.94 22.13 -8.68
N PRO A 143 11.81 21.44 -8.46
CA PRO A 143 10.51 22.07 -8.44
C PRO A 143 10.16 22.58 -7.04
N ASP A 144 9.30 23.59 -6.93
CA ASP A 144 8.73 23.98 -5.63
C ASP A 144 7.78 22.92 -5.06
N ILE A 145 7.10 22.18 -5.94
CA ILE A 145 6.15 21.12 -5.61
C ILE A 145 6.40 19.91 -6.50
N LEU A 146 6.64 18.77 -5.89
CA LEU A 146 6.86 17.50 -6.57
C LEU A 146 5.70 16.53 -6.31
N ILE A 147 5.15 15.97 -7.38
CA ILE A 147 4.08 14.95 -7.30
C ILE A 147 4.65 13.60 -7.71
N CYS A 148 4.54 12.61 -6.83
CA CYS A 148 5.04 11.26 -7.02
C CYS A 148 3.90 10.25 -6.92
N ASP A 149 3.67 9.44 -7.97
CA ASP A 149 2.65 8.38 -8.00
C ASP A 149 3.32 7.03 -8.27
N GLU A 150 3.37 6.17 -7.27
CA GLU A 150 3.85 4.77 -7.31
C GLU A 150 5.18 4.48 -8.07
N VAL A 151 5.91 5.52 -8.47
CA VAL A 151 7.05 5.44 -9.38
C VAL A 151 8.28 4.79 -8.74
N LEU A 152 8.29 4.56 -7.41
CA LEU A 152 9.47 4.03 -6.71
C LEU A 152 9.62 2.49 -6.79
N ALA A 153 8.65 1.78 -7.34
CA ALA A 153 8.74 0.32 -7.55
C ALA A 153 9.51 -0.03 -8.84
N VAL A 154 10.59 0.70 -9.14
CA VAL A 154 11.31 0.64 -10.41
C VAL A 154 12.69 0.04 -10.26
N GLY A 155 13.06 -0.85 -11.18
CA GLY A 155 14.39 -1.47 -11.20
C GLY A 155 14.54 -2.60 -10.18
N ASP A 156 15.78 -2.91 -9.86
CA ASP A 156 16.14 -3.87 -8.81
C ASP A 156 16.09 -3.24 -7.41
N VAL A 157 16.18 -4.06 -6.37
CA VAL A 157 16.08 -3.63 -4.96
C VAL A 157 17.09 -2.53 -4.63
N SER A 158 18.32 -2.64 -5.15
CA SER A 158 19.38 -1.67 -4.87
C SER A 158 19.07 -0.30 -5.48
N PHE A 159 18.50 -0.28 -6.67
CA PHE A 159 18.07 0.96 -7.32
C PHE A 159 16.84 1.57 -6.62
N GLN A 160 15.90 0.75 -6.15
CA GLN A 160 14.76 1.22 -5.36
C GLN A 160 15.22 1.93 -4.07
N ASP A 161 16.18 1.35 -3.34
CA ASP A 161 16.74 1.99 -2.14
C ASP A 161 17.43 3.32 -2.47
N LYS A 162 18.11 3.41 -3.61
CA LYS A 162 18.71 4.66 -4.11
C LYS A 162 17.66 5.72 -4.43
N CYS A 163 16.55 5.30 -5.07
CA CYS A 163 15.41 6.17 -5.34
C CYS A 163 14.77 6.70 -4.06
N ILE A 164 14.53 5.84 -3.07
CA ILE A 164 13.93 6.23 -1.78
C ILE A 164 14.82 7.25 -1.06
N ARG A 165 16.14 7.03 -1.01
CA ARG A 165 17.08 8.00 -0.42
C ARG A 165 17.02 9.35 -1.12
N LYS A 166 17.06 9.37 -2.45
CA LYS A 166 16.96 10.61 -3.23
C LYS A 166 15.64 11.34 -3.02
N MET A 167 14.54 10.58 -2.93
CA MET A 167 13.24 11.16 -2.62
C MET A 167 13.16 11.72 -1.21
N SER A 168 13.82 11.10 -0.23
CA SER A 168 13.91 11.62 1.14
C SER A 168 14.70 12.96 1.20
N GLU A 169 15.78 13.08 0.42
CA GLU A 169 16.52 14.33 0.26
C GLU A 169 15.61 15.42 -0.32
N LEU A 170 14.93 15.13 -1.44
CA LEU A 170 14.00 16.06 -2.07
C LEU A 170 12.83 16.45 -1.14
N ALA A 171 12.31 15.51 -0.38
CA ALA A 171 11.24 15.76 0.59
C ALA A 171 11.65 16.68 1.75
N SER A 172 12.96 16.80 2.04
CA SER A 172 13.47 17.73 3.06
C SER A 172 13.59 19.17 2.55
N GLU A 173 13.65 19.38 1.23
CA GLU A 173 13.90 20.68 0.60
C GLU A 173 12.65 21.24 -0.13
N HIS A 174 11.79 20.36 -0.60
CA HIS A 174 10.64 20.69 -1.43
C HIS A 174 9.31 20.24 -0.82
N THR A 175 8.21 20.80 -1.32
CA THR A 175 6.87 20.27 -1.02
C THR A 175 6.63 19.02 -1.88
N VAL A 176 6.34 17.89 -1.25
CA VAL A 176 6.12 16.63 -1.95
C VAL A 176 4.74 16.07 -1.67
N ILE A 177 4.02 15.71 -2.73
CA ILE A 177 2.76 14.93 -2.63
C ILE A 177 3.08 13.52 -3.12
N TYR A 178 3.00 12.55 -2.21
CA TYR A 178 3.42 11.19 -2.48
C TYR A 178 2.24 10.21 -2.42
N VAL A 179 2.02 9.45 -3.49
CA VAL A 179 1.03 8.38 -3.55
C VAL A 179 1.73 7.05 -3.59
N SER A 180 1.40 6.17 -2.65
CA SER A 180 1.90 4.79 -2.65
C SER A 180 0.93 3.87 -1.93
N HIS A 181 0.90 2.62 -2.36
CA HIS A 181 0.25 1.54 -1.62
C HIS A 181 1.20 0.91 -0.58
N ASN A 182 2.49 1.26 -0.59
CA ASN A 182 3.48 0.80 0.37
C ASN A 182 3.55 1.73 1.58
N MET A 183 2.88 1.35 2.67
CA MET A 183 2.84 2.14 3.91
C MET A 183 4.22 2.35 4.55
N ARG A 184 5.15 1.39 4.36
CA ARG A 184 6.52 1.53 4.85
C ARG A 184 7.24 2.71 4.18
N THR A 185 7.10 2.83 2.86
CA THR A 185 7.68 3.95 2.11
C THR A 185 7.03 5.28 2.50
N LEU A 186 5.70 5.30 2.72
CA LEU A 186 5.02 6.50 3.19
C LEU A 186 5.56 6.96 4.56
N ARG A 187 5.78 6.04 5.51
CA ARG A 187 6.37 6.34 6.82
C ARG A 187 7.79 6.88 6.76
N GLN A 188 8.56 6.46 5.74
CA GLN A 188 9.94 6.95 5.56
C GLN A 188 9.99 8.36 4.99
N LEU A 189 9.01 8.74 4.16
CA LEU A 189 9.03 9.97 3.39
C LEU A 189 8.09 11.05 3.92
N CYS A 190 6.99 10.70 4.56
CA CYS A 190 5.91 11.63 4.93
C CYS A 190 5.64 11.60 6.43
N SER A 191 5.27 12.76 6.99
CA SER A 191 4.79 12.89 8.37
C SER A 191 3.29 13.20 8.44
N THR A 192 2.70 13.62 7.32
CA THR A 192 1.29 13.99 7.20
C THR A 192 0.65 13.27 6.03
N ALA A 193 -0.67 13.15 6.06
CA ALA A 193 -1.43 12.52 5.00
C ALA A 193 -2.76 13.22 4.73
N ILE A 194 -3.22 13.06 3.49
CA ILE A 194 -4.56 13.35 3.00
C ILE A 194 -5.21 12.01 2.69
N TYR A 195 -6.30 11.69 3.39
CA TYR A 195 -7.05 10.47 3.15
C TYR A 195 -8.32 10.77 2.38
N LEU A 196 -8.44 10.17 1.19
CA LEU A 196 -9.60 10.24 0.33
C LEU A 196 -10.39 8.93 0.36
N GLU A 197 -11.70 9.05 0.46
CA GLU A 197 -12.64 7.93 0.34
C GLU A 197 -13.83 8.35 -0.50
N GLU A 198 -14.18 7.55 -1.52
CA GLU A 198 -15.30 7.78 -2.44
C GLU A 198 -15.37 9.21 -3.01
N GLY A 199 -14.22 9.78 -3.34
CA GLY A 199 -14.12 11.13 -3.89
C GLY A 199 -14.20 12.27 -2.88
N LYS A 200 -14.24 11.98 -1.58
CA LYS A 200 -14.32 12.97 -0.50
C LYS A 200 -13.07 12.97 0.37
N LEU A 201 -12.80 14.11 1.00
CA LEU A 201 -11.75 14.21 2.01
C LEU A 201 -12.29 13.65 3.33
N THR A 202 -11.74 12.51 3.76
CA THR A 202 -12.10 11.89 5.05
C THR A 202 -11.23 12.41 6.18
N TYR A 203 -9.92 12.62 5.91
CA TYR A 203 -9.00 13.11 6.92
C TYR A 203 -7.80 13.84 6.28
N SER A 204 -7.30 14.85 6.98
CA SER A 204 -6.04 15.53 6.64
C SER A 204 -5.28 15.85 7.93
N GLY A 205 -4.07 15.34 8.08
CA GLY A 205 -3.27 15.52 9.30
C GLY A 205 -2.18 14.48 9.48
N ASP A 206 -2.01 13.97 10.68
CA ASP A 206 -0.98 12.98 11.04
C ASP A 206 -1.05 11.71 10.18
N LEU A 207 0.11 11.23 9.73
CA LEU A 207 0.21 10.08 8.83
C LEU A 207 -0.28 8.79 9.48
N GLU A 208 0.10 8.52 10.74
CA GLU A 208 -0.26 7.26 11.39
C GLU A 208 -1.77 7.19 11.66
N HIS A 209 -2.37 8.32 12.01
CA HIS A 209 -3.82 8.40 12.16
C HIS A 209 -4.53 8.18 10.82
N ALA A 210 -4.05 8.77 9.74
CA ALA A 210 -4.60 8.54 8.39
C ALA A 210 -4.46 7.08 7.95
N ILE A 211 -3.31 6.44 8.22
CA ILE A 211 -3.09 5.01 7.95
C ILE A 211 -4.05 4.16 8.78
N SER A 212 -4.28 4.51 10.04
CA SER A 212 -5.21 3.79 10.89
C SER A 212 -6.64 3.84 10.35
N LEU A 213 -7.10 5.02 9.93
CA LEU A 213 -8.41 5.19 9.29
C LEU A 213 -8.50 4.41 7.96
N TYR A 214 -7.47 4.51 7.11
CA TYR A 214 -7.40 3.79 5.85
C TYR A 214 -7.41 2.28 6.00
N SER A 215 -6.71 1.76 7.01
CA SER A 215 -6.64 0.33 7.33
C SER A 215 -7.94 -0.21 7.92
N GLY A 216 -8.92 0.66 8.16
CA GLY A 216 -10.17 0.28 8.80
C GLY A 216 -10.00 0.07 10.30
N ALA A 217 -9.17 0.90 10.96
CA ALA A 217 -9.00 0.90 12.41
C ALA A 217 -10.33 1.12 13.19
N SER A 218 -11.41 1.44 12.48
CA SER A 218 -12.78 1.45 13.00
C SER A 218 -13.25 0.09 13.57
N HIS A 219 -12.51 -0.98 13.33
CA HIS A 219 -12.86 -2.34 13.77
C HIS A 219 -12.05 -2.83 14.98
N MET A 220 -11.29 -1.94 15.63
CA MET A 220 -10.70 -2.31 16.93
C MET A 220 -11.81 -2.55 17.95
N GLY A 221 -11.82 -3.78 18.49
CA GLY A 221 -12.82 -4.17 19.50
C GLY A 221 -14.10 -4.80 18.95
N GLU A 222 -14.30 -4.85 17.63
CA GLU A 222 -15.43 -5.60 17.06
C GLU A 222 -15.18 -7.09 17.18
N THR A 223 -16.07 -7.76 17.95
CA THR A 223 -16.04 -9.23 18.11
C THR A 223 -16.91 -9.96 17.08
N HIS A 224 -17.77 -9.24 16.37
CA HIS A 224 -18.58 -9.76 15.27
C HIS A 224 -18.31 -9.00 13.98
N ARG A 225 -18.21 -9.69 12.84
CA ARG A 225 -18.04 -9.09 11.53
C ARG A 225 -18.79 -9.82 10.45
N ASP A 226 -19.58 -9.07 9.68
CA ASP A 226 -20.25 -9.51 8.45
C ASP A 226 -19.36 -9.17 7.25
N PHE A 227 -19.15 -10.12 6.35
CA PHE A 227 -18.37 -9.99 5.14
C PHE A 227 -19.23 -9.93 3.86
N SER A 228 -20.54 -9.83 3.99
CA SER A 228 -21.48 -9.83 2.85
C SER A 228 -21.17 -8.74 1.83
N ASP A 229 -20.77 -7.56 2.30
CA ASP A 229 -20.44 -6.39 1.48
C ASP A 229 -18.93 -6.22 1.25
N VAL A 230 -18.09 -7.10 1.81
CA VAL A 230 -16.65 -7.03 1.64
C VAL A 230 -16.27 -7.51 0.23
N ARG A 231 -15.53 -6.68 -0.52
CA ARG A 231 -14.94 -7.13 -1.79
C ARG A 231 -13.83 -8.13 -1.52
N HIS A 232 -14.07 -9.36 -1.87
CA HIS A 232 -13.07 -10.42 -1.87
C HIS A 232 -11.99 -10.12 -2.92
N GLN A 233 -10.76 -10.56 -2.68
CA GLN A 233 -9.63 -10.24 -3.56
C GLN A 233 -9.80 -10.87 -4.96
N GLY A 234 -9.85 -10.04 -5.99
CA GLY A 234 -9.97 -10.48 -7.38
C GLY A 234 -11.29 -11.19 -7.68
N ASN A 235 -11.22 -12.38 -8.31
CA ASN A 235 -12.37 -13.23 -8.63
C ASN A 235 -12.65 -14.30 -7.56
N LEU A 236 -11.99 -14.23 -6.41
CA LEU A 236 -12.15 -15.15 -5.29
C LEU A 236 -13.50 -14.92 -4.58
N GLY A 237 -13.93 -15.88 -3.76
CA GLY A 237 -15.23 -15.82 -3.08
C GLY A 237 -16.44 -16.24 -3.91
N ARG A 238 -16.24 -16.71 -5.16
CA ARG A 238 -17.33 -17.19 -6.03
C ARG A 238 -17.80 -18.58 -5.67
N PHE A 239 -16.87 -19.46 -5.28
CA PHE A 239 -17.13 -20.88 -5.03
C PHE A 239 -17.27 -21.19 -3.55
N VAL A 240 -16.30 -20.75 -2.75
CA VAL A 240 -16.37 -20.78 -1.29
C VAL A 240 -16.05 -19.39 -0.79
N ARG A 241 -16.87 -18.84 0.09
CA ARG A 241 -16.65 -17.50 0.64
C ARG A 241 -16.89 -17.45 2.15
N LEU A 242 -16.15 -16.62 2.81
CA LEU A 242 -16.37 -16.24 4.18
C LEU A 242 -17.56 -15.25 4.26
N VAL A 243 -18.52 -15.52 5.14
CA VAL A 243 -19.75 -14.72 5.28
C VAL A 243 -19.72 -13.92 6.56
N GLU A 244 -19.45 -14.58 7.70
CA GLU A 244 -19.45 -13.95 9.04
C GLU A 244 -18.30 -14.50 9.87
N MET A 245 -17.88 -13.72 10.84
CA MET A 245 -16.90 -14.10 11.85
C MET A 245 -17.32 -13.57 13.23
N ASP A 246 -17.21 -14.40 14.24
CA ASP A 246 -17.35 -14.04 15.64
C ASP A 246 -16.07 -14.35 16.39
N ILE A 247 -15.52 -13.40 17.15
CA ILE A 247 -14.45 -13.66 18.12
C ILE A 247 -15.13 -14.00 19.45
N LEU A 248 -14.75 -15.14 20.02
CA LEU A 248 -15.43 -15.74 21.15
C LEU A 248 -14.70 -15.41 22.47
N ASP A 249 -15.44 -15.50 23.58
CA ASP A 249 -14.95 -15.44 24.97
C ASP A 249 -14.29 -14.11 25.36
N VAL A 250 -14.49 -13.02 24.57
CA VAL A 250 -13.95 -11.70 24.86
C VAL A 250 -15.00 -10.61 24.62
N ALA A 251 -14.93 -9.54 25.40
CA ALA A 251 -15.76 -8.35 25.22
C ALA A 251 -15.12 -7.34 24.24
N ALA A 252 -13.81 -7.44 24.06
CA ALA A 252 -13.02 -6.64 23.11
C ALA A 252 -11.90 -7.51 22.55
N CYS A 253 -11.38 -7.15 21.37
CA CYS A 253 -10.29 -7.89 20.71
C CYS A 253 -8.92 -7.58 21.35
N GLU A 254 -8.82 -7.77 22.66
CA GLU A 254 -7.58 -7.59 23.43
C GLU A 254 -7.20 -8.92 24.10
N PHE A 255 -5.95 -9.34 23.91
CA PHE A 255 -5.45 -10.61 24.38
C PHE A 255 -4.13 -10.43 25.12
N GLU A 256 -3.93 -11.17 26.21
CA GLU A 256 -2.63 -11.19 26.88
C GLU A 256 -1.59 -11.91 26.00
N MET A 257 -0.34 -11.51 26.08
CA MET A 257 0.79 -12.19 25.44
C MET A 257 0.82 -13.68 25.80
N GLY A 258 0.87 -14.55 24.79
CA GLY A 258 0.81 -16.00 24.98
C GLY A 258 -0.60 -16.60 25.06
N ALA A 259 -1.65 -15.79 24.95
CA ALA A 259 -3.04 -16.28 24.87
C ALA A 259 -3.34 -16.91 23.50
N SER A 260 -4.56 -17.44 23.37
CA SER A 260 -5.15 -17.90 22.10
C SER A 260 -6.37 -17.07 21.76
N ILE A 261 -6.63 -16.90 20.46
CA ILE A 261 -7.88 -16.33 19.93
C ILE A 261 -8.79 -17.48 19.54
N ARG A 262 -10.00 -17.52 20.11
CA ARG A 262 -11.06 -18.43 19.69
C ARG A 262 -12.05 -17.66 18.83
N PHE A 263 -12.37 -18.19 17.65
CA PHE A 263 -13.26 -17.53 16.72
C PHE A 263 -14.10 -18.54 15.96
N ARG A 264 -15.29 -18.12 15.56
CA ARG A 264 -16.24 -18.87 14.74
C ARG A 264 -16.32 -18.24 13.38
N LEU A 265 -16.28 -19.07 12.33
CA LEU A 265 -16.45 -18.65 10.95
C LEU A 265 -17.68 -19.28 10.35
N LYS A 266 -18.47 -18.48 9.64
CA LYS A 266 -19.56 -18.93 8.79
C LYS A 266 -19.15 -18.76 7.33
N MET A 267 -19.25 -19.83 6.58
CA MET A 267 -18.81 -19.94 5.19
C MET A 267 -19.93 -20.44 4.32
N LEU A 268 -20.02 -19.95 3.09
CA LEU A 268 -20.94 -20.44 2.07
C LEU A 268 -20.13 -21.13 0.97
N SER A 269 -20.43 -22.39 0.69
CA SER A 269 -19.84 -23.13 -0.43
C SER A 269 -20.89 -23.37 -1.51
N SER A 270 -20.65 -22.93 -2.74
CA SER A 270 -21.48 -23.20 -3.91
C SER A 270 -21.01 -24.41 -4.73
N VAL A 271 -19.95 -25.07 -4.29
CA VAL A 271 -19.35 -26.24 -4.93
C VAL A 271 -18.91 -27.27 -3.90
N ALA A 272 -18.78 -28.53 -4.30
CA ALA A 272 -18.17 -29.55 -3.45
C ALA A 272 -16.65 -29.35 -3.43
N VAL A 273 -16.06 -29.23 -2.24
CA VAL A 273 -14.61 -29.12 -2.01
C VAL A 273 -14.21 -30.15 -0.98
N SER A 274 -13.16 -30.90 -1.23
CA SER A 274 -12.62 -31.84 -0.25
C SER A 274 -11.35 -31.25 0.41
N GLY A 275 -11.27 -31.38 1.73
CA GLY A 275 -10.11 -30.96 2.50
C GLY A 275 -9.95 -29.44 2.56
N LEU A 276 -11.04 -28.69 2.76
CA LEU A 276 -10.99 -27.26 2.96
C LEU A 276 -10.12 -26.88 4.17
N LYS A 277 -9.28 -25.87 4.01
CA LYS A 277 -8.36 -25.35 5.02
C LYS A 277 -8.52 -23.83 5.17
N ILE A 278 -8.12 -23.34 6.34
CA ILE A 278 -8.02 -21.91 6.63
C ILE A 278 -6.58 -21.54 6.88
N GLY A 279 -6.19 -20.37 6.41
CA GLY A 279 -4.94 -19.73 6.77
C GLY A 279 -5.19 -18.32 7.30
N ILE A 280 -4.39 -17.89 8.28
CA ILE A 280 -4.41 -16.55 8.84
C ILE A 280 -3.02 -15.97 8.77
N GLN A 281 -2.90 -14.81 8.14
CA GLN A 281 -1.67 -14.01 8.12
C GLN A 281 -1.84 -12.81 9.02
N LEU A 282 -0.83 -12.59 9.85
CA LEU A 282 -0.77 -11.43 10.73
C LEU A 282 0.21 -10.40 10.16
N THR A 283 -0.22 -9.15 10.17
CA THR A 283 0.59 -7.97 9.84
C THR A 283 0.49 -6.98 10.98
N ARG A 284 1.40 -6.04 11.05
CA ARG A 284 1.38 -4.96 12.05
C ARG A 284 1.42 -3.63 11.33
N ALA A 285 0.35 -2.82 11.51
CA ALA A 285 0.23 -1.46 11.00
C ALA A 285 0.73 -1.27 9.55
N GLY A 286 0.32 -2.18 8.62
CA GLY A 286 0.71 -2.13 7.20
C GLY A 286 2.15 -2.58 6.91
N SER A 287 2.78 -3.31 7.84
CA SER A 287 4.07 -3.96 7.61
C SER A 287 3.94 -5.22 6.74
N ASP A 288 5.07 -5.82 6.39
CA ASP A 288 5.11 -7.16 5.78
C ASP A 288 4.48 -8.22 6.70
N ILE A 289 4.17 -9.39 6.13
CA ILE A 289 3.62 -10.52 6.87
C ILE A 289 4.57 -10.90 8.00
N LEU A 290 4.11 -10.81 9.24
CA LEU A 290 4.89 -11.16 10.43
C LEU A 290 4.80 -12.63 10.76
N SER A 291 3.62 -13.22 10.62
CA SER A 291 3.35 -14.61 10.99
C SER A 291 2.22 -15.18 10.17
N THR A 292 2.20 -16.50 10.04
CA THR A 292 1.18 -17.25 9.31
C THR A 292 0.78 -18.47 10.13
N ALA A 293 -0.52 -18.61 10.40
CA ALA A 293 -1.12 -19.79 10.98
C ALA A 293 -1.89 -20.58 9.91
N LEU A 294 -1.75 -21.90 9.88
CA LEU A 294 -2.40 -22.79 8.91
C LEU A 294 -3.15 -23.90 9.66
N SER A 295 -4.39 -24.20 9.22
CA SER A 295 -5.14 -25.33 9.76
C SER A 295 -4.77 -26.65 9.06
N ALA A 296 -5.03 -27.77 9.73
CA ALA A 296 -5.31 -29.04 9.07
C ALA A 296 -6.57 -28.93 8.20
N PRO A 297 -6.84 -29.87 7.24
CA PRO A 297 -8.14 -29.96 6.60
C PRO A 297 -9.23 -30.11 7.66
N PHE A 298 -10.28 -29.27 7.60
CA PHE A 298 -11.31 -29.26 8.63
C PHE A 298 -12.72 -29.62 8.10
N ALA A 299 -12.95 -29.53 6.78
CA ALA A 299 -14.25 -29.86 6.22
C ALA A 299 -14.15 -30.35 4.78
N ASP A 300 -15.11 -31.18 4.39
CA ASP A 300 -15.51 -31.50 3.03
C ASP A 300 -16.85 -30.81 2.80
N THR A 301 -16.97 -29.96 1.78
CA THR A 301 -18.17 -29.20 1.52
C THR A 301 -19.02 -29.82 0.41
N LYS A 302 -20.32 -29.59 0.48
CA LYS A 302 -21.29 -29.89 -0.59
C LYS A 302 -21.69 -28.62 -1.33
N GLU A 303 -22.31 -28.79 -2.47
CA GLU A 303 -22.86 -27.68 -3.24
C GLU A 303 -23.98 -26.97 -2.45
N ASN A 304 -23.91 -25.62 -2.39
CA ASN A 304 -24.86 -24.75 -1.68
C ASN A 304 -24.95 -25.03 -0.16
N GLU A 305 -23.84 -25.40 0.45
CA GLU A 305 -23.76 -25.67 1.88
C GLU A 305 -23.28 -24.46 2.66
N ILE A 306 -23.93 -24.21 3.81
CA ILE A 306 -23.47 -23.25 4.81
C ILE A 306 -22.75 -24.04 5.91
N LEU A 307 -21.46 -23.72 6.10
CA LEU A 307 -20.67 -24.30 7.20
C LEU A 307 -20.46 -23.26 8.28
N THR A 308 -20.46 -23.75 9.53
CA THR A 308 -20.10 -22.93 10.68
C THR A 308 -19.12 -23.72 11.53
N GLU A 309 -17.88 -23.24 11.60
CA GLU A 309 -16.79 -23.91 12.27
C GLU A 309 -16.12 -23.00 13.30
N THR A 310 -15.62 -23.57 14.37
CA THR A 310 -14.92 -22.85 15.45
C THR A 310 -13.46 -23.25 15.46
N PHE A 311 -12.60 -22.24 15.56
CA PHE A 311 -11.15 -22.39 15.52
C PHE A 311 -10.51 -21.76 16.75
N GLU A 312 -9.33 -22.25 17.12
CA GLU A 312 -8.46 -21.65 18.09
C GLU A 312 -7.08 -21.39 17.46
N MET A 313 -6.63 -20.15 17.53
CA MET A 313 -5.32 -19.72 17.03
C MET A 313 -4.46 -19.27 18.21
N PRO A 314 -3.37 -19.97 18.52
CA PRO A 314 -2.44 -19.53 19.54
C PRO A 314 -1.66 -18.29 19.05
N LEU A 315 -1.59 -17.26 19.89
CA LEU A 315 -0.84 -16.05 19.59
C LEU A 315 0.67 -16.23 19.82
N GLY A 316 1.06 -17.34 20.47
CA GLY A 316 2.45 -17.68 20.69
C GLY A 316 3.21 -16.57 21.42
N GLY A 317 4.36 -16.19 20.87
CA GLY A 317 5.24 -15.16 21.42
C GLY A 317 5.07 -13.79 20.76
N LEU A 318 3.92 -13.46 20.19
CA LEU A 318 3.70 -12.12 19.61
C LEU A 318 3.95 -11.04 20.67
N ALA A 319 4.72 -10.03 20.32
CA ALA A 319 5.00 -8.90 21.20
C ALA A 319 3.74 -8.06 21.45
N PRO A 320 3.68 -7.29 22.53
CA PRO A 320 2.60 -6.33 22.75
C PRO A 320 2.46 -5.35 21.60
N GLY A 321 1.23 -5.10 21.15
CA GLY A 321 0.94 -4.21 20.04
C GLY A 321 -0.33 -4.58 19.29
N GLU A 322 -0.66 -3.82 18.25
CA GLU A 322 -1.83 -4.02 17.41
C GLU A 322 -1.48 -4.83 16.16
N TYR A 323 -2.36 -5.75 15.80
CA TYR A 323 -2.19 -6.68 14.71
C TYR A 323 -3.43 -6.72 13.83
N ASP A 324 -3.21 -6.74 12.51
CA ASP A 324 -4.23 -6.96 11.50
C ASP A 324 -4.15 -8.42 11.03
N ALA A 325 -5.30 -9.08 10.94
CA ALA A 325 -5.41 -10.45 10.48
C ALA A 325 -6.07 -10.51 9.11
N ARG A 326 -5.43 -11.21 8.17
CA ARG A 326 -5.97 -11.58 6.87
C ARG A 326 -6.34 -13.06 6.91
N ILE A 327 -7.56 -13.41 6.49
CA ILE A 327 -8.02 -14.79 6.41
C ILE A 327 -8.11 -15.22 4.96
N TRP A 328 -7.69 -16.47 4.66
CA TRP A 328 -7.97 -17.09 3.36
C TRP A 328 -8.44 -18.52 3.52
N LEU A 329 -9.34 -18.91 2.63
CA LEU A 329 -9.86 -20.26 2.49
C LEU A 329 -9.16 -20.93 1.30
N TYR A 330 -8.64 -22.13 1.49
CA TYR A 330 -7.89 -22.83 0.45
C TYR A 330 -7.97 -24.36 0.59
N MET A 331 -7.61 -25.05 -0.48
CA MET A 331 -7.27 -26.46 -0.44
C MET A 331 -5.87 -26.70 -1.01
N VAL A 332 -5.33 -27.88 -0.78
CA VAL A 332 -4.08 -28.33 -1.40
C VAL A 332 -4.42 -29.50 -2.32
N ASP A 333 -4.12 -29.37 -3.61
CA ASP A 333 -4.36 -30.42 -4.59
C ASP A 333 -3.40 -31.62 -4.40
N PRO A 334 -3.66 -32.78 -5.04
CA PRO A 334 -2.80 -33.94 -4.93
C PRO A 334 -1.34 -33.72 -5.41
N MET A 335 -1.10 -32.63 -6.16
CA MET A 335 0.24 -32.23 -6.60
C MET A 335 0.92 -31.25 -5.63
N GLY A 336 0.31 -30.97 -4.47
CA GLY A 336 0.83 -30.06 -3.45
C GLY A 336 0.61 -28.58 -3.76
N ARG A 337 -0.18 -28.20 -4.76
CA ARG A 337 -0.44 -26.80 -5.10
C ARG A 337 -1.61 -26.26 -4.27
N MET A 338 -1.44 -25.05 -3.75
CA MET A 338 -2.49 -24.34 -3.02
C MET A 338 -3.49 -23.74 -4.02
N ILE A 339 -4.78 -24.05 -3.85
CA ILE A 339 -5.88 -23.49 -4.58
C ILE A 339 -6.67 -22.62 -3.61
N SER A 340 -6.65 -21.30 -3.80
CA SER A 340 -7.35 -20.34 -2.95
C SER A 340 -8.78 -20.14 -3.45
N TYR A 341 -9.75 -20.24 -2.54
CA TYR A 341 -11.17 -20.01 -2.81
C TYR A 341 -11.62 -18.63 -2.40
N ASP A 342 -11.11 -18.11 -1.29
CA ASP A 342 -11.45 -16.80 -0.77
C ASP A 342 -10.29 -16.17 -0.01
N ILE A 343 -10.19 -14.84 -0.07
CA ILE A 343 -9.21 -14.04 0.66
C ILE A 343 -9.89 -12.78 1.16
N VAL A 344 -9.98 -12.64 2.49
CA VAL A 344 -10.51 -11.46 3.15
C VAL A 344 -9.36 -10.71 3.82
N PRO A 345 -8.91 -9.59 3.24
CA PRO A 345 -7.91 -8.73 3.86
C PRO A 345 -8.52 -8.01 5.07
N ASN A 346 -7.72 -7.77 6.11
CA ASN A 346 -8.16 -7.09 7.33
C ASN A 346 -9.46 -7.70 7.90
N ALA A 347 -9.49 -9.04 7.98
CA ALA A 347 -10.67 -9.77 8.46
C ALA A 347 -11.01 -9.39 9.90
N PHE A 348 -10.00 -9.19 10.76
CA PHE A 348 -10.17 -8.64 12.10
C PHE A 348 -8.87 -7.98 12.56
N ARG A 349 -8.99 -7.12 13.58
CA ARG A 349 -7.87 -6.48 14.26
C ARG A 349 -7.93 -6.79 15.76
N PHE A 350 -6.77 -7.01 16.36
CA PHE A 350 -6.67 -7.28 17.77
C PHE A 350 -5.40 -6.66 18.37
N ALA A 351 -5.42 -6.45 19.68
CA ALA A 351 -4.25 -6.02 20.43
C ALA A 351 -3.71 -7.16 21.29
N VAL A 352 -2.39 -7.27 21.36
CA VAL A 352 -1.70 -8.08 22.34
C VAL A 352 -1.23 -7.15 23.45
N THR A 353 -1.65 -7.44 24.68
CA THR A 353 -1.29 -6.68 25.87
C THR A 353 -0.30 -7.44 26.73
N GLN A 354 0.46 -6.72 27.52
CA GLN A 354 1.42 -7.30 28.44
C GLN A 354 0.87 -7.26 29.88
N ASN A 355 0.97 -8.39 30.57
CA ASN A 355 0.74 -8.45 32.01
C ASN A 355 2.09 -8.50 32.73
N PRO A 356 2.53 -7.40 33.37
CA PRO A 356 3.85 -7.34 34.05
C PRO A 356 4.00 -8.40 35.14
N GLY A 357 2.90 -8.83 35.79
CA GLY A 357 2.90 -9.84 36.84
C GLY A 357 3.26 -11.25 36.37
N LYS A 358 3.03 -11.57 35.08
CA LYS A 358 3.32 -12.90 34.54
C LYS A 358 4.72 -13.01 33.88
N ASN A 359 5.39 -11.89 33.59
CA ASN A 359 6.65 -11.84 32.87
C ASN A 359 7.86 -11.48 33.76
N GLN A 360 7.89 -11.88 35.00
CA GLN A 360 8.98 -11.61 35.95
C GLN A 360 9.34 -10.10 36.03
N GLY A 361 8.36 -9.20 35.80
CA GLY A 361 8.54 -7.76 35.88
C GLY A 361 9.22 -7.15 34.63
N LEU A 362 9.56 -7.93 33.61
CA LEU A 362 10.14 -7.42 32.37
C LEU A 362 9.07 -6.75 31.51
N LEU A 363 9.21 -5.43 31.28
CA LEU A 363 8.43 -4.73 30.27
C LEU A 363 9.04 -4.97 28.89
N TRP A 364 8.21 -5.50 27.99
CA TRP A 364 8.64 -5.74 26.61
C TRP A 364 8.90 -4.42 25.91
N ASN A 365 10.11 -4.24 25.41
CA ASN A 365 10.51 -3.12 24.57
C ASN A 365 10.83 -3.65 23.18
N GLU A 366 10.00 -3.33 22.22
CA GLU A 366 10.11 -3.80 20.83
C GLU A 366 11.44 -3.45 20.18
N LYS A 367 11.98 -2.25 20.41
CA LYS A 367 13.27 -1.81 19.86
C LYS A 367 14.45 -2.62 20.40
N ALA A 368 14.32 -3.12 21.62
CA ALA A 368 15.37 -3.89 22.29
C ALA A 368 15.19 -5.41 22.16
N LEU A 369 13.93 -5.88 22.15
CA LEU A 369 13.60 -7.31 22.25
C LEU A 369 12.94 -7.89 21.01
N GLY A 370 12.61 -7.04 20.00
CA GLY A 370 11.99 -7.47 18.76
C GLY A 370 10.47 -7.68 18.85
N LEU A 371 9.90 -8.20 17.75
CA LEU A 371 8.45 -8.37 17.56
C LEU A 371 7.94 -9.76 18.01
N PHE A 372 8.83 -10.67 18.35
CA PHE A 372 8.48 -12.04 18.68
C PHE A 372 9.34 -12.59 19.82
N ARG A 373 8.70 -13.11 20.87
CA ARG A 373 9.38 -13.82 21.95
C ARG A 373 9.50 -15.29 21.60
N MET A 374 10.72 -15.79 21.54
CA MET A 374 11.02 -17.22 21.54
C MET A 374 10.83 -17.78 22.97
N GLY A 375 10.76 -19.11 23.10
CA GLY A 375 10.69 -19.78 24.42
C GLY A 375 11.87 -19.39 25.32
N ASP A 376 11.71 -19.64 26.62
CA ASP A 376 12.74 -19.36 27.63
C ASP A 376 13.98 -20.25 27.42
N ILE A 377 15.16 -19.67 27.68
CA ILE A 377 16.41 -20.45 27.65
C ILE A 377 16.52 -21.20 28.98
N GLU A 378 16.51 -22.53 28.92
CA GLU A 378 16.69 -23.40 30.10
C GLU A 378 18.17 -23.77 30.27
N ARG A 379 18.64 -23.68 31.52
CA ARG A 379 19.99 -24.18 31.88
C ARG A 379 19.98 -25.71 31.96
N ILE A 380 20.64 -26.35 31.03
CA ILE A 380 20.89 -27.80 31.14
C ILE A 380 22.02 -28.00 32.18
N LYS A 381 21.74 -28.69 33.29
CA LYS A 381 22.78 -29.18 34.19
C LYS A 381 23.35 -30.46 33.53
N LEU A 382 24.58 -30.40 33.06
CA LEU A 382 25.36 -31.54 32.62
C LEU A 382 25.78 -32.42 33.81
#